data_cd6753f8a67f7eea35245ed861bf358f
#
_entry.id   cd6753f8a67f7eea35245ed861bf358f
#
_cell.length_a   1.000
_cell.length_b   1.000
_cell.length_c   1.000
_cell.angle_alpha   90.00
_cell.angle_beta   90.00
_cell.angle_gamma   90.00
#
_symmetry.space_group_name_H-M   'P 1'
#
loop_
_entity.id
_entity.type
_entity.pdbx_description
1 polymer ?
#
loop_
_entity_poly.entity_id
_entity_poly.type
_entity_poly.pdbx_seq_one_letter_code
_entity_poly.pdbx_strand_id
1 'polypeptide(L)'
;HHKAVRHKELRRPTHSRRIVAITPVPSVPVRCVQVDNPDHLYLAGEAMVPTHNSTLALDFLRSCSIHHGLTGAMFSLEMSKNEIVMRLLSAEAKVKLADMRAGSMSDDDWTRLARRMGEISEAPLFIDDSPNMSLMEIRAKCRKLKQRVGLQMVVIDYLQLMTSGKRVESRQQEVSEFSRALKLLAKELQVPVIA
;
A
#
# COMPACT_ATOMS: atom_id res chain seq x y z
N HIS A 1 27.98 -32.43 37.96
CA HIS A 1 27.85 -32.55 36.49
C HIS A 1 26.45 -32.09 36.05
N HIS A 2 26.28 -30.81 35.83
CA HIS A 2 25.09 -30.28 35.18
C HIS A 2 25.31 -30.27 33.66
N LYS A 3 24.65 -31.16 32.94
CA LYS A 3 24.53 -31.08 31.47
C LYS A 3 23.56 -29.96 31.13
N ALA A 4 24.08 -28.87 30.57
CA ALA A 4 23.27 -27.85 29.92
C ALA A 4 22.61 -28.46 28.69
N VAL A 5 21.27 -28.57 28.72
CA VAL A 5 20.48 -28.94 27.56
C VAL A 5 20.46 -27.72 26.64
N ARG A 6 21.19 -27.79 25.52
CA ARG A 6 21.08 -26.83 24.43
C ARG A 6 19.67 -26.92 23.87
N HIS A 7 18.85 -25.91 24.13
CA HIS A 7 17.62 -25.68 23.37
C HIS A 7 18.03 -25.42 21.90
N LYS A 8 17.82 -26.42 21.08
CA LYS A 8 17.84 -26.26 19.62
C LYS A 8 16.69 -25.33 19.27
N GLU A 9 16.98 -24.07 18.94
CA GLU A 9 16.00 -23.16 18.35
C GLU A 9 15.46 -23.83 17.09
N LEU A 10 14.23 -24.32 17.19
CA LEU A 10 13.47 -24.74 16.03
C LEU A 10 13.30 -23.50 15.13
N ARG A 11 14.12 -23.39 14.09
CA ARG A 11 13.87 -22.47 13.00
C ARG A 11 12.45 -22.72 12.51
N ARG A 12 11.52 -21.82 12.86
CA ARG A 12 10.18 -21.84 12.27
C ARG A 12 10.36 -21.74 10.76
N PRO A 13 9.81 -22.68 9.97
CA PRO A 13 9.90 -22.58 8.53
C PRO A 13 9.26 -21.25 8.12
N THR A 14 10.03 -20.35 7.56
CA THR A 14 9.54 -19.14 6.93
C THR A 14 8.78 -19.58 5.69
N HIS A 15 7.45 -19.71 5.81
CA HIS A 15 6.59 -19.95 4.65
C HIS A 15 6.59 -18.70 3.80
N SER A 16 7.57 -18.58 2.92
CA SER A 16 7.52 -17.58 1.87
C SER A 16 6.52 -18.04 0.81
N ARG A 17 5.58 -17.16 0.45
CA ARG A 17 4.62 -17.39 -0.63
C ARG A 17 4.98 -16.48 -1.79
N ARG A 18 4.88 -17.02 -2.99
CA ARG A 18 5.21 -16.29 -4.22
C ARG A 18 4.02 -16.33 -5.15
N ILE A 19 3.69 -15.18 -5.76
CA ILE A 19 2.72 -15.13 -6.84
C ILE A 19 3.33 -15.88 -8.02
N VAL A 20 2.67 -16.96 -8.46
CA VAL A 20 3.13 -17.80 -9.56
C VAL A 20 2.42 -17.49 -10.87
N ALA A 21 1.22 -16.92 -10.80
CA ALA A 21 0.47 -16.50 -11.98
C ALA A 21 -0.54 -15.41 -11.61
N ILE A 22 -0.83 -14.53 -12.56
CA ILE A 22 -1.91 -13.55 -12.51
C ILE A 22 -2.75 -13.78 -13.76
N THR A 23 -3.98 -14.26 -13.59
CA THR A 23 -4.90 -14.50 -14.70
C THR A 23 -6.07 -13.53 -14.65
N PRO A 24 -6.50 -12.96 -15.78
CA PRO A 24 -7.72 -12.18 -15.83
C PRO A 24 -8.92 -13.05 -15.44
N VAL A 25 -9.77 -12.51 -14.57
CA VAL A 25 -11.04 -13.13 -14.20
C VAL A 25 -12.20 -12.18 -14.52
N PRO A 26 -13.42 -12.69 -14.75
CA PRO A 26 -14.58 -11.83 -14.89
C PRO A 26 -14.77 -10.96 -13.66
N SER A 27 -15.25 -9.72 -13.88
CA SER A 27 -15.56 -8.82 -12.76
C SER A 27 -16.72 -9.40 -11.94
N VAL A 28 -16.47 -9.63 -10.66
CA VAL A 28 -17.49 -10.11 -9.71
C VAL A 28 -17.74 -9.07 -8.63
N PRO A 29 -18.91 -9.04 -7.99
CA PRO A 29 -19.15 -8.20 -6.83
C PRO A 29 -18.15 -8.54 -5.72
N VAL A 30 -17.47 -7.54 -5.19
CA VAL A 30 -16.54 -7.70 -4.06
C VAL A 30 -17.10 -6.99 -2.83
N ARG A 31 -16.71 -7.47 -1.64
CA ARG A 31 -17.06 -6.86 -0.36
C ARG A 31 -15.80 -6.43 0.34
N CYS A 32 -15.85 -5.27 0.98
CA CYS A 32 -14.84 -4.87 1.96
C CYS A 32 -15.16 -5.55 3.30
N VAL A 33 -14.16 -6.10 3.94
CA VAL A 33 -14.28 -6.76 5.25
C VAL A 33 -13.65 -5.85 6.31
N GLN A 34 -14.43 -5.50 7.33
CA GLN A 34 -13.92 -4.92 8.56
C GLN A 34 -13.92 -6.02 9.62
N VAL A 35 -12.82 -6.14 10.36
CA VAL A 35 -12.66 -7.13 11.43
C VAL A 35 -12.47 -6.44 12.78
N ASP A 36 -13.05 -7.01 13.82
CA ASP A 36 -12.99 -6.49 15.21
C ASP A 36 -11.68 -6.82 15.92
N ASN A 37 -10.79 -7.52 15.25
CA ASN A 37 -9.48 -7.85 15.78
C ASN A 37 -8.66 -6.55 16.01
N PRO A 38 -8.00 -6.39 17.18
CA PRO A 38 -7.18 -5.21 17.48
C PRO A 38 -6.08 -4.93 16.45
N ASP A 39 -5.59 -5.97 15.77
CA ASP A 39 -4.58 -5.84 14.72
C ASP A 39 -5.17 -5.51 13.36
N HIS A 40 -6.50 -5.51 13.21
CA HIS A 40 -7.23 -5.34 11.97
C HIS A 40 -6.77 -6.24 10.82
N LEU A 41 -6.09 -7.34 11.17
CA LEU A 41 -5.64 -8.36 10.23
C LEU A 41 -6.76 -9.35 9.95
N TYR A 42 -6.90 -9.75 8.71
CA TYR A 42 -7.76 -10.87 8.32
C TYR A 42 -7.00 -11.84 7.41
N LEU A 43 -7.49 -13.07 7.34
CA LEU A 43 -6.91 -14.10 6.48
C LEU A 43 -7.59 -14.05 5.12
N ALA A 44 -6.81 -13.88 4.07
CA ALA A 44 -7.32 -13.76 2.70
C ALA A 44 -6.91 -14.94 1.83
N GLY A 45 -7.84 -15.34 0.95
CA GLY A 45 -7.66 -16.42 -0.02
C GLY A 45 -7.60 -17.81 0.59
N GLU A 46 -7.56 -18.84 -0.26
CA GLU A 46 -7.43 -20.25 0.16
C GLU A 46 -6.15 -20.51 0.95
N ALA A 47 -5.14 -19.70 0.73
CA ALA A 47 -3.85 -19.80 1.40
C ALA A 47 -3.83 -19.15 2.78
N MET A 48 -4.93 -18.58 3.28
CA MET A 48 -5.07 -17.97 4.61
C MET A 48 -3.93 -16.98 4.92
N VAL A 49 -3.69 -16.03 4.02
CA VAL A 49 -2.63 -15.02 4.16
C VAL A 49 -3.14 -13.90 5.07
N PRO A 50 -2.49 -13.62 6.21
CA PRO A 50 -2.81 -12.44 7.01
C PRO A 50 -2.53 -11.18 6.21
N THR A 51 -3.48 -10.28 6.11
CA THR A 51 -3.33 -9.06 5.33
C THR A 51 -4.07 -7.88 5.95
N HIS A 52 -3.56 -6.69 5.66
CA HIS A 52 -4.23 -5.40 5.78
C HIS A 52 -4.43 -4.84 4.38
N ASN A 53 -5.54 -4.13 4.15
CA ASN A 53 -5.82 -3.51 2.86
C ASN A 53 -4.72 -2.52 2.45
N SER A 54 -4.39 -1.56 3.32
CA SER A 54 -3.35 -0.56 3.07
C SER A 54 -1.96 -1.17 2.86
N THR A 55 -1.61 -2.23 3.61
CA THR A 55 -0.31 -2.92 3.45
C THR A 55 -0.22 -3.58 2.07
N LEU A 56 -1.29 -4.23 1.62
CA LEU A 56 -1.34 -4.84 0.29
C LEU A 56 -1.21 -3.78 -0.82
N ALA A 57 -1.91 -2.66 -0.67
CA ALA A 57 -1.83 -1.54 -1.61
C ALA A 57 -0.41 -0.95 -1.68
N LEU A 58 0.27 -0.82 -0.53
CA LEU A 58 1.66 -0.39 -0.46
C LEU A 58 2.62 -1.40 -1.09
N ASP A 59 2.38 -2.71 -0.96
CA ASP A 59 3.19 -3.75 -1.59
C ASP A 59 3.09 -3.70 -3.13
N PHE A 60 1.90 -3.43 -3.69
CA PHE A 60 1.77 -3.20 -5.12
C PHE A 60 2.58 -1.97 -5.57
N LEU A 61 2.47 -0.88 -4.84
CA LEU A 61 3.18 0.35 -5.15
C LEU A 61 4.70 0.20 -5.02
N ARG A 62 5.16 -0.52 -3.99
CA ARG A 62 6.55 -0.89 -3.76
C ARG A 62 7.11 -1.71 -4.93
N SER A 63 6.37 -2.73 -5.34
CA SER A 63 6.73 -3.55 -6.50
C SER A 63 6.82 -2.69 -7.76
N CYS A 64 5.83 -1.84 -8.03
CA CYS A 64 5.79 -0.97 -9.18
C CYS A 64 6.98 0.00 -9.21
N SER A 65 7.14 0.79 -8.15
CA SER A 65 8.05 1.96 -8.19
C SER A 65 9.46 1.64 -7.71
N ILE A 66 9.61 0.85 -6.63
CA ILE A 66 10.94 0.58 -6.07
C ILE A 66 11.63 -0.56 -6.82
N HIS A 67 10.91 -1.66 -7.10
CA HIS A 67 11.54 -2.84 -7.70
C HIS A 67 11.59 -2.79 -9.23
N HIS A 68 10.63 -2.12 -9.88
CA HIS A 68 10.56 -2.08 -11.34
C HIS A 68 10.79 -0.68 -11.94
N GLY A 69 11.00 0.34 -11.11
CA GLY A 69 11.28 1.71 -11.59
C GLY A 69 10.14 2.35 -12.37
N LEU A 70 8.90 1.86 -12.20
CA LEU A 70 7.72 2.39 -12.86
C LEU A 70 7.08 3.49 -12.02
N THR A 71 6.61 4.55 -12.66
CA THR A 71 6.02 5.68 -11.92
C THR A 71 4.71 5.31 -11.25
N GLY A 72 4.67 5.38 -9.93
CA GLY A 72 3.49 5.16 -9.11
C GLY A 72 3.05 6.41 -8.36
N ALA A 73 1.75 6.54 -8.13
CA ALA A 73 1.19 7.60 -7.30
C ALA A 73 0.27 7.01 -6.22
N MET A 74 0.43 7.49 -4.98
CA MET A 74 -0.45 7.17 -3.85
C MET A 74 -1.13 8.44 -3.36
N PHE A 75 -2.44 8.37 -3.27
CA PHE A 75 -3.27 9.37 -2.60
C PHE A 75 -3.76 8.77 -1.29
N SER A 76 -3.20 9.24 -0.18
CA SER A 76 -3.55 8.76 1.15
C SER A 76 -4.42 9.78 1.86
N LEU A 77 -5.61 9.37 2.21
CA LEU A 77 -6.59 10.21 2.92
C LEU A 77 -6.61 9.89 4.43
N GLU A 78 -5.93 8.83 4.84
CA GLU A 78 -5.88 8.37 6.22
C GLU A 78 -4.47 8.49 6.83
N MET A 79 -3.46 7.96 6.14
CA MET A 79 -2.09 7.94 6.64
C MET A 79 -1.28 9.13 6.14
N SER A 80 -0.44 9.69 7.01
CA SER A 80 0.51 10.70 6.60
C SER A 80 1.61 10.12 5.68
N LYS A 81 2.17 10.99 4.84
CA LYS A 81 3.33 10.64 3.99
C LYS A 81 4.47 10.02 4.80
N ASN A 82 4.75 10.55 5.98
CA ASN A 82 5.80 10.03 6.84
C ASN A 82 5.53 8.59 7.29
N GLU A 83 4.28 8.26 7.63
CA GLU A 83 3.90 6.91 8.00
C GLU A 83 4.01 5.93 6.84
N ILE A 84 3.61 6.33 5.65
CA ILE A 84 3.76 5.55 4.42
C ILE A 84 5.24 5.26 4.15
N VAL A 85 6.08 6.28 4.18
CA VAL A 85 7.53 6.14 3.96
C VAL A 85 8.16 5.22 5.02
N MET A 86 7.77 5.35 6.29
CA MET A 86 8.24 4.46 7.37
C MET A 86 7.86 3.00 7.12
N ARG A 87 6.64 2.73 6.63
CA ARG A 87 6.20 1.37 6.27
C ARG A 87 6.98 0.81 5.07
N LEU A 88 7.22 1.62 4.05
CA LEU A 88 8.03 1.24 2.90
C LEU A 88 9.48 0.93 3.30
N LEU A 89 10.08 1.79 4.12
CA LEU A 89 11.43 1.59 4.67
C LEU A 89 11.52 0.31 5.51
N SER A 90 10.55 0.09 6.41
CA SER A 90 10.46 -1.12 7.21
C SER A 90 10.45 -2.38 6.35
N ALA A 91 9.65 -2.39 5.29
CA ALA A 91 9.51 -3.52 4.37
C ALA A 91 10.80 -3.75 3.55
N GLU A 92 11.41 -2.70 3.01
CA GLU A 92 12.62 -2.80 2.19
C GLU A 92 13.87 -3.13 3.01
N ALA A 93 14.04 -2.51 4.17
CA ALA A 93 15.18 -2.76 5.05
C ALA A 93 15.03 -4.04 5.88
N LYS A 94 13.82 -4.66 5.87
CA LYS A 94 13.47 -5.80 6.74
C LYS A 94 13.73 -5.50 8.22
N VAL A 95 13.37 -4.30 8.64
CA VAL A 95 13.42 -3.82 10.02
C VAL A 95 11.98 -3.70 10.53
N LYS A 96 11.73 -4.17 11.75
CA LYS A 96 10.37 -4.09 12.31
C LYS A 96 9.96 -2.62 12.50
N LEU A 97 8.77 -2.29 12.04
CA LEU A 97 8.22 -0.93 12.18
C LEU A 97 8.13 -0.49 13.66
N ALA A 98 7.85 -1.44 14.57
CA ALA A 98 7.83 -1.19 16.00
C ALA A 98 9.20 -0.74 16.54
N ASP A 99 10.28 -1.40 16.11
CA ASP A 99 11.65 -1.07 16.53
C ASP A 99 12.08 0.29 15.97
N MET A 100 11.67 0.60 14.73
CA MET A 100 11.87 1.93 14.12
C MET A 100 11.15 3.03 14.91
N ARG A 101 9.90 2.81 15.34
CA ARG A 101 9.11 3.77 16.11
C ARG A 101 9.64 3.96 17.53
N ALA A 102 10.13 2.89 18.15
CA ALA A 102 10.68 2.92 19.51
C ALA A 102 12.15 3.41 19.56
N GLY A 103 12.82 3.54 18.40
CA GLY A 103 14.25 3.86 18.36
C GLY A 103 15.15 2.73 18.87
N SER A 104 14.64 1.49 18.95
CA SER A 104 15.35 0.31 19.48
C SER A 104 16.01 -0.54 18.38
N MET A 105 16.49 0.12 17.34
CA MET A 105 17.17 -0.52 16.22
C MET A 105 18.63 -0.83 16.56
N SER A 106 19.13 -1.98 16.08
CA SER A 106 20.55 -2.34 16.14
C SER A 106 21.37 -1.56 15.11
N ASP A 107 22.71 -1.53 15.25
CA ASP A 107 23.61 -0.90 14.29
C ASP A 107 23.47 -1.52 12.88
N ASP A 108 23.21 -2.84 12.82
CA ASP A 108 22.94 -3.53 11.56
C ASP A 108 21.60 -3.07 10.94
N ASP A 109 20.56 -2.84 11.74
CA ASP A 109 19.29 -2.28 11.28
C ASP A 109 19.49 -0.88 10.70
N TRP A 110 20.26 -0.05 11.37
CA TRP A 110 20.60 1.30 10.90
C TRP A 110 21.33 1.27 9.56
N THR A 111 22.29 0.36 9.41
CA THR A 111 23.06 0.19 8.17
C THR A 111 22.15 -0.23 7.01
N ARG A 112 21.27 -1.20 7.24
CA ARG A 112 20.28 -1.63 6.23
C ARG A 112 19.31 -0.51 5.86
N LEU A 113 18.83 0.23 6.86
CA LEU A 113 17.90 1.34 6.67
C LEU A 113 18.53 2.45 5.82
N ALA A 114 19.75 2.85 6.15
CA ALA A 114 20.46 3.91 5.42
C ALA A 114 20.66 3.54 3.94
N ARG A 115 21.03 2.30 3.66
CA ARG A 115 21.18 1.80 2.28
C ARG A 115 19.86 1.87 1.51
N ARG A 116 18.74 1.41 2.10
CA ARG A 116 17.44 1.38 1.43
C ARG A 116 16.81 2.76 1.28
N MET A 117 17.15 3.69 2.16
CA MET A 117 16.66 5.06 2.08
C MET A 117 17.07 5.76 0.78
N GLY A 118 18.29 5.53 0.31
CA GLY A 118 18.75 6.03 -1.00
C GLY A 118 17.89 5.48 -2.14
N GLU A 119 17.70 4.17 -2.20
CA GLU A 119 16.91 3.51 -3.24
C GLU A 119 15.45 4.00 -3.28
N ILE A 120 14.83 4.20 -2.11
CA ILE A 120 13.46 4.71 -2.03
C ILE A 120 13.37 6.18 -2.45
N SER A 121 14.37 6.98 -2.12
CA SER A 121 14.37 8.41 -2.48
C SER A 121 14.51 8.66 -3.98
N GLU A 122 15.15 7.74 -4.70
CA GLU A 122 15.31 7.79 -6.14
C GLU A 122 14.16 7.14 -6.91
N ALA A 123 13.32 6.35 -6.22
CA ALA A 123 12.18 5.67 -6.84
C ALA A 123 11.15 6.67 -7.37
N PRO A 124 10.57 6.45 -8.57
CA PRO A 124 9.56 7.33 -9.15
C PRO A 124 8.19 7.13 -8.46
N LEU A 125 8.17 7.40 -7.15
CA LEU A 125 7.02 7.24 -6.26
C LEU A 125 6.53 8.61 -5.78
N PHE A 126 5.29 8.93 -6.09
CA PHE A 126 4.63 10.17 -5.68
C PHE A 126 3.60 9.87 -4.59
N ILE A 127 3.74 10.50 -3.44
CA ILE A 127 2.81 10.36 -2.30
C ILE A 127 2.18 11.71 -2.03
N ASP A 128 0.86 11.75 -2.00
CA ASP A 128 0.05 12.91 -1.68
C ASP A 128 -0.87 12.56 -0.51
N ASP A 129 -0.64 13.20 0.63
CA ASP A 129 -1.40 13.03 1.87
C ASP A 129 -2.23 14.28 2.22
N SER A 130 -2.56 15.08 1.19
CA SER A 130 -3.40 16.27 1.37
C SER A 130 -4.78 15.88 1.92
N PRO A 131 -5.24 16.51 3.01
CA PRO A 131 -6.56 16.22 3.58
C PRO A 131 -7.68 16.65 2.63
N ASN A 132 -8.81 15.96 2.72
CA ASN A 132 -10.05 16.33 2.01
C ASN A 132 -9.92 16.41 0.48
N MET A 133 -9.07 15.60 -0.12
CA MET A 133 -8.92 15.56 -1.58
C MET A 133 -10.22 15.20 -2.28
N SER A 134 -10.60 16.01 -3.25
CA SER A 134 -11.70 15.72 -4.16
C SER A 134 -11.26 14.82 -5.32
N LEU A 135 -12.20 14.12 -5.92
CA LEU A 135 -11.97 13.32 -7.12
C LEU A 135 -11.39 14.17 -8.28
N MET A 136 -11.82 15.42 -8.41
CA MET A 136 -11.33 16.33 -9.46
C MET A 136 -9.84 16.66 -9.27
N GLU A 137 -9.41 16.86 -8.04
CA GLU A 137 -8.00 17.11 -7.72
C GLU A 137 -7.14 15.89 -8.00
N ILE A 138 -7.58 14.70 -7.57
CA ILE A 138 -6.88 13.44 -7.88
C ILE A 138 -6.74 13.27 -9.39
N ARG A 139 -7.83 13.47 -10.13
CA ARG A 139 -7.83 13.37 -11.61
C ARG A 139 -6.86 14.34 -12.25
N ALA A 140 -6.85 15.62 -11.82
CA ALA A 140 -5.95 16.64 -12.33
C ALA A 140 -4.47 16.28 -12.02
N LYS A 141 -4.15 15.85 -10.81
CA LYS A 141 -2.82 15.41 -10.40
C LYS A 141 -2.36 14.19 -11.21
N CYS A 142 -3.21 13.17 -11.37
CA CYS A 142 -2.91 11.98 -12.17
C CYS A 142 -2.62 12.32 -13.64
N ARG A 143 -3.42 13.19 -14.26
CA ARG A 143 -3.17 13.65 -15.64
C ARG A 143 -1.82 14.36 -15.77
N LYS A 144 -1.51 15.25 -14.82
CA LYS A 144 -0.24 15.97 -14.79
C LYS A 144 0.94 14.99 -14.64
N LEU A 145 0.84 14.00 -13.74
CA LEU A 145 1.87 12.97 -13.59
C LEU A 145 2.00 12.11 -14.84
N LYS A 146 0.87 11.72 -15.47
CA LYS A 146 0.91 10.95 -16.72
C LYS A 146 1.65 11.66 -17.83
N GLN A 147 1.40 12.95 -17.98
CA GLN A 147 2.05 13.77 -19.02
C GLN A 147 3.53 14.04 -18.75
N ARG A 148 3.90 14.27 -17.48
CA ARG A 148 5.25 14.70 -17.12
C ARG A 148 6.24 13.56 -16.91
N VAL A 149 5.79 12.48 -16.30
CA VAL A 149 6.67 11.40 -15.83
C VAL A 149 6.17 10.00 -16.21
N GLY A 150 5.11 9.90 -16.99
CA GLY A 150 4.63 8.61 -17.49
C GLY A 150 4.01 7.73 -16.41
N LEU A 151 3.05 8.25 -15.63
CA LEU A 151 2.34 7.51 -14.57
C LEU A 151 1.89 6.11 -15.05
N GLN A 152 2.17 5.07 -14.25
CA GLN A 152 1.88 3.68 -14.53
C GLN A 152 0.91 3.01 -13.53
N MET A 153 0.78 3.54 -12.32
CA MET A 153 -0.10 3.01 -11.28
C MET A 153 -0.63 4.12 -10.38
N VAL A 154 -1.88 3.98 -9.94
CA VAL A 154 -2.50 4.86 -8.94
C VAL A 154 -3.05 4.02 -7.80
N VAL A 155 -2.76 4.42 -6.58
CA VAL A 155 -3.33 3.85 -5.34
C VAL A 155 -4.06 4.96 -4.59
N ILE A 156 -5.27 4.66 -4.09
CA ILE A 156 -6.09 5.59 -3.29
C ILE A 156 -6.51 4.87 -2.02
N ASP A 157 -6.09 5.36 -0.87
CA ASP A 157 -6.41 4.77 0.43
C ASP A 157 -7.02 5.86 1.34
N TYR A 158 -8.35 5.88 1.52
CA TYR A 158 -9.42 5.04 0.95
C TYR A 158 -10.61 5.90 0.52
N LEU A 159 -11.44 5.37 -0.36
CA LEU A 159 -12.54 6.08 -1.04
C LEU A 159 -13.54 6.77 -0.10
N GLN A 160 -13.79 6.17 1.05
CA GLN A 160 -14.77 6.69 2.00
C GLN A 160 -14.34 7.99 2.69
N LEU A 161 -13.10 8.42 2.57
CA LEU A 161 -12.65 9.72 3.06
C LEU A 161 -12.69 10.83 1.98
N MET A 162 -12.98 10.47 0.74
CA MET A 162 -13.14 11.44 -0.34
C MET A 162 -14.44 12.25 -0.16
N THR A 163 -14.42 13.48 -0.63
CA THR A 163 -15.58 14.36 -0.62
C THR A 163 -15.98 14.71 -2.06
N SER A 164 -17.29 14.66 -2.35
CA SER A 164 -17.81 15.04 -3.67
C SER A 164 -17.97 16.55 -3.84
N GLY A 165 -18.00 17.28 -2.73
CA GLY A 165 -18.35 18.71 -2.71
C GLY A 165 -19.81 19.00 -3.13
N LYS A 166 -20.62 17.97 -3.35
CA LYS A 166 -22.03 18.06 -3.72
C LYS A 166 -22.90 17.50 -2.59
N ARG A 167 -24.13 18.01 -2.47
CA ARG A 167 -25.14 17.37 -1.62
C ARG A 167 -25.56 16.06 -2.29
N VAL A 168 -25.27 14.94 -1.65
CA VAL A 168 -25.64 13.59 -2.11
C VAL A 168 -26.65 13.03 -1.12
N GLU A 169 -27.62 12.27 -1.62
CA GLU A 169 -28.72 11.71 -0.80
C GLU A 169 -28.22 10.64 0.18
N SER A 170 -27.17 9.91 -0.17
CA SER A 170 -26.56 8.90 0.72
C SER A 170 -25.05 8.72 0.48
N ARG A 171 -24.35 8.32 1.53
CA ARG A 171 -22.93 8.00 1.46
C ARG A 171 -22.60 6.82 0.51
N GLN A 172 -23.50 5.85 0.43
CA GLN A 172 -23.36 4.71 -0.47
C GLN A 172 -23.39 5.15 -1.94
N GLN A 173 -24.27 6.09 -2.28
CA GLN A 173 -24.36 6.64 -3.63
C GLN A 173 -23.09 7.40 -3.99
N GLU A 174 -22.55 8.19 -3.06
CA GLU A 174 -21.31 8.94 -3.25
C GLU A 174 -20.10 8.00 -3.52
N VAL A 175 -19.94 6.93 -2.73
CA VAL A 175 -18.88 5.93 -2.93
C VAL A 175 -19.03 5.20 -4.27
N SER A 176 -20.27 4.92 -4.69
CA SER A 176 -20.55 4.31 -6.00
C SER A 176 -20.16 5.25 -7.14
N GLU A 177 -20.44 6.55 -7.02
CA GLU A 177 -20.03 7.55 -8.01
C GLU A 177 -18.50 7.67 -8.09
N PHE A 178 -17.79 7.66 -6.94
CA PHE A 178 -16.34 7.66 -6.92
C PHE A 178 -15.75 6.44 -7.60
N SER A 179 -16.25 5.25 -7.28
CA SER A 179 -15.79 4.00 -7.91
C SER A 179 -15.96 4.03 -9.43
N ARG A 180 -17.13 4.50 -9.91
CA ARG A 180 -17.40 4.68 -11.34
C ARG A 180 -16.45 5.68 -12.00
N ALA A 181 -16.21 6.82 -11.35
CA ALA A 181 -15.33 7.85 -11.88
C ALA A 181 -13.87 7.43 -11.90
N LEU A 182 -13.41 6.67 -10.91
CA LEU A 182 -12.06 6.11 -10.88
C LEU A 182 -11.87 5.04 -11.97
N LYS A 183 -12.89 4.25 -12.26
CA LYS A 183 -12.86 3.32 -13.40
C LYS A 183 -12.72 4.06 -14.74
N LEU A 184 -13.39 5.21 -14.88
CA LEU A 184 -13.23 6.05 -16.07
C LEU A 184 -11.84 6.68 -16.13
N LEU A 185 -11.29 7.11 -15.00
CA LEU A 185 -9.92 7.63 -14.90
C LEU A 185 -8.89 6.58 -15.30
N ALA A 186 -9.03 5.35 -14.81
CA ALA A 186 -8.17 4.24 -15.18
C ALA A 186 -8.15 3.99 -16.70
N LYS A 187 -9.33 4.04 -17.33
CA LYS A 187 -9.46 3.90 -18.80
C LYS A 187 -8.84 5.09 -19.55
N GLU A 188 -9.07 6.31 -19.08
CA GLU A 188 -8.54 7.53 -19.68
C GLU A 188 -7.01 7.54 -19.67
N LEU A 189 -6.41 7.20 -18.54
CA LEU A 189 -4.95 7.23 -18.35
C LEU A 189 -4.28 5.94 -18.80
N GLN A 190 -5.05 4.88 -19.07
CA GLN A 190 -4.55 3.53 -19.35
C GLN A 190 -3.57 3.03 -18.27
N VAL A 191 -3.98 3.17 -17.02
CA VAL A 191 -3.22 2.70 -15.85
C VAL A 191 -4.14 2.00 -14.86
N PRO A 192 -3.66 1.00 -14.11
CA PRO A 192 -4.42 0.43 -13.01
C PRO A 192 -4.64 1.48 -11.92
N VAL A 193 -5.86 1.52 -11.40
CA VAL A 193 -6.25 2.31 -10.23
C VAL A 193 -6.75 1.33 -9.16
N ILE A 194 -6.07 1.32 -8.02
CA ILE A 194 -6.37 0.48 -6.85
C ILE A 194 -6.95 1.40 -5.77
N ALA A 195 -8.12 1.07 -5.23
CA ALA A 195 -8.79 1.83 -4.18
C ALA A 195 -9.41 0.88 -3.15
#